data_17cb95514cb9acb9a33b95122b076ac0
#
_entry.id   17cb95514cb9acb9a33b95122b076ac0
#
_cell.length_a   1.000
_cell.length_b   1.000
_cell.length_c   1.000
_cell.angle_alpha   90.00
_cell.angle_beta   90.00
_cell.angle_gamma   90.00
#
_symmetry.space_group_name_H-M   'P 1'
#
loop_
_entity.id
_entity.type
_entity.pdbx_description
1 polymer ?
#
loop_
_entity_poly.entity_id
_entity_poly.type
_entity_poly.pdbx_seq_one_letter_code
_entity_poly.pdbx_strand_id
1 'polypeptide(L)'
;MSEPATKGDANMTESEETGKRAKFNQQNLHHEEVFSDLTVGSIRRLTPVKPNGEFDKTRPILFVGQAQVYTQQGPMPIQFPIDANNLQQAMEKFPDAMEEFVAHLVEQAKEYQRQEQSRLIVPGGPTPGGSGLILK
;
A
#
# COMPACT_ATOMS: atom_id res chain seq x y z
N MET A 1 20.33 -21.37 -23.65
CA MET A 1 20.26 -20.92 -23.13
C MET A 1 20.15 -20.46 -22.57
N SER A 2 20.08 -20.54 -22.63
CA SER A 2 19.87 -20.05 -21.85
C SER A 2 19.95 -19.47 -21.36
N GLU A 3 19.84 -19.26 -21.38
CA GLU A 3 19.82 -18.64 -20.74
C GLU A 3 19.55 -18.00 -20.27
N PRO A 4 19.30 -17.98 -20.75
CA PRO A 4 18.97 -16.98 -20.35
C PRO A 4 18.36 -16.74 -19.47
N ALA A 5 17.82 -17.22 -19.74
CA ALA A 5 17.19 -17.14 -18.66
C ALA A 5 17.89 -16.59 -17.66
N THR A 6 18.77 -16.63 -17.84
CA THR A 6 19.45 -16.18 -16.92
C THR A 6 19.32 -14.88 -16.66
N LYS A 7 18.76 -14.23 -17.40
CA LYS A 7 18.82 -13.03 -17.23
C LYS A 7 18.06 -12.47 -16.25
N GLY A 8 16.97 -12.72 -16.01
CA GLY A 8 16.25 -12.17 -14.96
C GLY A 8 16.94 -12.17 -13.69
N ASP A 9 18.04 -12.65 -13.70
CA ASP A 9 18.77 -12.79 -12.51
C ASP A 9 19.15 -11.50 -11.88
N ALA A 10 19.13 -10.43 -12.60
CA ALA A 10 19.54 -9.16 -12.02
C ALA A 10 18.69 -8.82 -10.81
N ASN A 11 17.40 -9.11 -10.87
CA ASN A 11 16.55 -8.80 -9.75
C ASN A 11 16.88 -9.63 -8.54
N MET A 12 17.29 -10.83 -8.78
CA MET A 12 17.61 -11.69 -7.67
C MET A 12 18.88 -11.24 -6.99
N THR A 13 19.71 -10.53 -7.71
CA THR A 13 20.91 -10.03 -7.12
C THR A 13 20.63 -9.10 -5.97
N GLU A 14 19.61 -8.29 -6.10
CA GLU A 14 19.29 -7.39 -5.02
C GLU A 14 18.92 -8.14 -3.77
N SER A 15 18.12 -9.18 -3.92
CA SER A 15 17.75 -9.97 -2.78
C SER A 15 18.96 -10.57 -2.11
N GLU A 16 19.89 -10.97 -2.93
CA GLU A 16 21.08 -11.58 -2.38
C GLU A 16 21.92 -10.58 -1.62
N GLU A 17 21.93 -9.34 -2.06
CA GLU A 17 22.72 -8.34 -1.36
C GLU A 17 22.25 -8.14 0.05
N THR A 18 20.97 -8.34 0.31
CA THR A 18 20.49 -8.25 1.66
C THR A 18 20.72 -9.51 2.45
N GLY A 19 21.34 -10.51 1.83
CA GLY A 19 21.61 -11.77 2.50
C GLY A 19 20.44 -12.70 2.54
N LYS A 20 19.38 -12.40 1.82
CA LYS A 20 18.18 -13.23 1.83
C LYS A 20 17.65 -13.39 0.44
N ARG A 21 17.12 -14.56 0.18
CA ARG A 21 16.42 -14.79 -1.06
C ARG A 21 14.94 -14.57 -0.84
N ALA A 22 14.29 -14.03 -1.85
CA ALA A 22 12.84 -13.88 -1.82
C ALA A 22 12.22 -15.26 -1.97
N LYS A 23 11.40 -15.63 -1.02
CA LYS A 23 10.71 -16.91 -1.06
C LYS A 23 9.24 -16.68 -0.95
N PHE A 24 8.47 -17.52 -1.64
CA PHE A 24 7.03 -17.45 -1.50
C PHE A 24 6.63 -17.82 -0.09
N ASN A 25 5.69 -17.07 0.45
CA ASN A 25 5.09 -17.43 1.71
C ASN A 25 3.94 -18.38 1.42
N GLN A 26 4.24 -19.66 1.45
CA GLN A 26 3.27 -20.67 1.05
C GLN A 26 2.08 -20.75 1.99
N GLN A 27 2.22 -20.18 3.18
CA GLN A 27 1.11 -20.18 4.13
C GLN A 27 0.17 -19.00 3.91
N ASN A 28 0.49 -18.13 2.96
CA ASN A 28 -0.29 -16.93 2.73
C ASN A 28 -0.64 -16.76 1.25
N LEU A 29 -0.84 -17.86 0.56
CA LEU A 29 -1.14 -17.80 -0.86
C LEU A 29 -2.58 -17.38 -1.10
N HIS A 30 -2.79 -16.64 -2.17
CA HIS A 30 -4.12 -16.20 -2.58
C HIS A 30 -4.24 -16.25 -4.08
N HIS A 31 -5.41 -16.64 -4.54
CA HIS A 31 -5.78 -16.50 -5.93
C HIS A 31 -6.36 -15.10 -6.10
N GLU A 32 -5.82 -14.32 -7.02
CA GLU A 32 -6.27 -12.93 -7.19
C GLU A 32 -7.10 -12.78 -8.44
N GLU A 33 -8.20 -12.07 -8.29
CA GLU A 33 -9.04 -11.70 -9.44
C GLU A 33 -9.29 -10.21 -9.36
N VAL A 34 -9.31 -9.56 -10.51
CA VAL A 34 -9.49 -8.11 -10.58
C VAL A 34 -10.77 -7.81 -11.33
N PHE A 35 -11.63 -7.01 -10.71
CA PHE A 35 -12.89 -6.57 -11.31
C PHE A 35 -12.85 -5.06 -11.44
N SER A 36 -13.04 -4.55 -12.64
CA SER A 36 -12.96 -3.13 -12.90
C SER A 36 -14.24 -2.64 -13.58
N ASP A 37 -14.70 -1.45 -13.19
CA ASP A 37 -15.82 -0.87 -13.89
C ASP A 37 -15.34 0.11 -14.98
N LEU A 38 -14.03 0.18 -15.17
CA LEU A 38 -13.39 1.01 -16.18
C LEU A 38 -13.67 2.50 -16.01
N THR A 39 -14.14 2.90 -14.84
CA THR A 39 -14.46 4.29 -14.58
C THR A 39 -13.92 4.75 -13.24
N VAL A 40 -14.40 4.15 -12.16
CA VAL A 40 -14.04 4.59 -10.82
C VAL A 40 -12.78 3.91 -10.33
N GLY A 41 -12.65 2.63 -10.57
CA GLY A 41 -11.51 1.89 -10.08
C GLY A 41 -11.70 0.41 -10.25
N SER A 42 -11.06 -0.36 -9.39
CA SER A 42 -11.17 -1.80 -9.46
C SER A 42 -11.17 -2.39 -8.06
N ILE A 43 -11.59 -3.64 -7.99
CA ILE A 43 -11.61 -4.39 -6.74
C ILE A 43 -10.88 -5.69 -7.01
N ARG A 44 -9.94 -6.01 -6.13
CA ARG A 44 -9.25 -7.30 -6.19
C ARG A 44 -9.86 -8.23 -5.16
N ARG A 45 -10.20 -9.42 -5.61
CA ARG A 45 -10.68 -10.46 -4.71
C ARG A 45 -9.54 -11.44 -4.47
N LEU A 46 -9.16 -11.60 -3.23
CA LEU A 46 -8.05 -12.45 -2.84
C LEU A 46 -8.62 -13.68 -2.15
N THR A 47 -8.65 -14.78 -2.86
CA THR A 47 -9.20 -16.02 -2.33
C THR A 47 -8.06 -16.88 -1.82
N PRO A 48 -8.05 -17.24 -0.53
CA PRO A 48 -6.95 -18.04 0.00
C PRO A 48 -6.86 -19.40 -0.67
N VAL A 49 -5.64 -19.83 -0.92
CA VAL A 49 -5.41 -21.16 -1.49
C VAL A 49 -4.32 -21.85 -0.71
N LYS A 50 -4.35 -23.17 -0.78
CA LYS A 50 -3.31 -24.00 -0.20
C LYS A 50 -2.10 -24.05 -1.12
N PRO A 51 -0.97 -24.56 -0.62
CA PRO A 51 0.20 -24.62 -1.49
C PRO A 51 -0.01 -25.41 -2.77
N ASN A 52 -0.97 -26.34 -2.80
CA ASN A 52 -1.26 -27.06 -4.02
C ASN A 52 -2.24 -26.33 -4.94
N GLY A 53 -2.67 -25.12 -4.56
CA GLY A 53 -3.56 -24.34 -5.41
C GLY A 53 -5.03 -24.50 -5.14
N GLU A 54 -5.40 -25.43 -4.27
CA GLU A 54 -6.82 -25.61 -3.96
C GLU A 54 -7.29 -24.54 -2.99
N PHE A 55 -8.57 -24.19 -3.07
CA PHE A 55 -9.10 -23.18 -2.18
C PHE A 55 -8.99 -23.61 -0.73
N ASP A 56 -8.62 -22.66 0.12
CA ASP A 56 -8.49 -22.90 1.55
C ASP A 56 -9.67 -22.24 2.23
N LYS A 57 -10.66 -23.03 2.59
CA LYS A 57 -11.89 -22.49 3.16
C LYS A 57 -11.76 -22.10 4.63
N THR A 58 -10.60 -22.34 5.22
CA THR A 58 -10.39 -21.99 6.62
C THR A 58 -9.96 -20.54 6.78
N ARG A 59 -9.62 -19.85 5.71
CA ARG A 59 -9.22 -18.45 5.76
C ARG A 59 -10.21 -17.60 4.99
N PRO A 60 -10.41 -16.35 5.39
CA PRO A 60 -11.43 -15.52 4.73
C PRO A 60 -10.96 -14.98 3.39
N ILE A 61 -11.94 -14.73 2.51
CA ILE A 61 -11.68 -14.03 1.27
C ILE A 61 -11.52 -12.56 1.60
N LEU A 62 -10.54 -11.94 0.96
CA LEU A 62 -10.24 -10.53 1.21
C LEU A 62 -10.58 -9.71 -0.03
N PHE A 63 -10.97 -8.46 0.20
CA PHE A 63 -11.27 -7.54 -0.89
C PHE A 63 -10.43 -6.29 -0.72
N VAL A 64 -9.83 -5.84 -1.82
CA VAL A 64 -8.98 -4.66 -1.82
C VAL A 64 -9.46 -3.76 -2.94
N GLY A 65 -9.77 -2.51 -2.59
CA GLY A 65 -10.15 -1.53 -3.60
C GLY A 65 -8.92 -0.81 -4.12
N GLN A 66 -8.98 -0.43 -5.39
CA GLN A 66 -7.93 0.34 -6.03
C GLN A 66 -8.56 1.49 -6.78
N ALA A 67 -8.04 2.68 -6.59
CA ALA A 67 -8.55 3.87 -7.26
C ALA A 67 -7.46 4.90 -7.30
N GLN A 68 -7.76 6.03 -7.96
CA GLN A 68 -6.85 7.16 -7.98
C GLN A 68 -7.51 8.33 -7.29
N VAL A 69 -6.74 9.05 -6.49
CA VAL A 69 -7.18 10.31 -5.92
C VAL A 69 -6.31 11.40 -6.52
N TYR A 70 -6.89 12.58 -6.63
CA TYR A 70 -6.16 13.69 -7.24
C TYR A 70 -5.63 14.59 -6.15
N THR A 71 -4.33 14.79 -6.17
CA THR A 71 -3.64 15.62 -5.18
C THR A 71 -3.04 16.81 -5.89
N GLN A 72 -2.43 17.69 -5.12
CA GLN A 72 -1.75 18.82 -5.70
C GLN A 72 -0.59 18.40 -6.58
N GLN A 73 -0.05 17.23 -6.34
CA GLN A 73 1.04 16.69 -7.14
C GLN A 73 0.56 15.82 -8.28
N GLY A 74 -0.78 15.74 -8.48
CA GLY A 74 -1.32 14.94 -9.56
C GLY A 74 -2.04 13.71 -9.04
N PRO A 75 -2.44 12.82 -9.96
CA PRO A 75 -3.14 11.62 -9.55
C PRO A 75 -2.23 10.70 -8.75
N MET A 76 -2.79 10.10 -7.73
CA MET A 76 -2.06 9.18 -6.87
C MET A 76 -2.88 7.91 -6.73
N PRO A 77 -2.29 6.76 -7.05
CA PRO A 77 -3.01 5.51 -6.87
C PRO A 77 -3.07 5.13 -5.40
N ILE A 78 -4.21 4.59 -4.99
CA ILE A 78 -4.37 4.11 -3.63
C ILE A 78 -4.97 2.73 -3.65
N GLN A 79 -4.67 1.97 -2.61
CA GLN A 79 -5.27 0.68 -2.35
C GLN A 79 -5.77 0.68 -0.93
N PHE A 80 -6.93 0.09 -0.73
CA PHE A 80 -7.55 0.11 0.59
C PHE A 80 -8.34 -1.17 0.81
N PRO A 81 -8.38 -1.66 2.05
CA PRO A 81 -9.15 -2.87 2.33
C PRO A 81 -10.63 -2.57 2.35
N ILE A 82 -11.42 -3.55 1.95
CA ILE A 82 -12.88 -3.44 2.01
C ILE A 82 -13.39 -4.61 2.83
N ASP A 83 -14.09 -4.32 3.91
CA ASP A 83 -14.61 -5.34 4.79
C ASP A 83 -15.92 -5.84 4.21
N ALA A 84 -15.87 -6.91 3.45
CA ALA A 84 -17.03 -7.43 2.74
C ALA A 84 -16.97 -8.95 2.71
N ASN A 85 -18.15 -9.56 2.55
CA ASN A 85 -18.26 -11.01 2.49
C ASN A 85 -18.34 -11.54 1.08
N ASN A 86 -18.66 -10.68 0.11
CA ASN A 86 -18.73 -11.10 -1.27
C ASN A 86 -18.47 -9.89 -2.15
N LEU A 87 -18.37 -10.13 -3.46
CA LEU A 87 -18.03 -9.06 -4.39
C LEU A 87 -19.08 -7.97 -4.43
N GLN A 88 -20.35 -8.33 -4.44
CA GLN A 88 -21.39 -7.32 -4.49
C GLN A 88 -21.32 -6.41 -3.28
N GLN A 89 -21.12 -6.97 -2.11
CA GLN A 89 -21.00 -6.17 -0.90
C GLN A 89 -19.77 -5.29 -0.96
N ALA A 90 -18.68 -5.83 -1.53
CA ALA A 90 -17.46 -5.02 -1.68
C ALA A 90 -17.72 -3.82 -2.57
N MET A 91 -18.46 -4.00 -3.65
CA MET A 91 -18.78 -2.88 -4.53
C MET A 91 -19.63 -1.84 -3.81
N GLU A 92 -20.56 -2.29 -3.00
CA GLU A 92 -21.43 -1.38 -2.27
C GLU A 92 -20.67 -0.60 -1.22
N LYS A 93 -19.67 -1.21 -0.61
CA LYS A 93 -18.87 -0.57 0.43
C LYS A 93 -17.67 0.18 -0.10
N PHE A 94 -17.41 0.08 -1.39
CA PHE A 94 -16.24 0.69 -2.00
C PHE A 94 -16.16 2.20 -1.70
N PRO A 95 -17.22 2.98 -1.92
CA PRO A 95 -17.09 4.42 -1.67
C PRO A 95 -16.77 4.75 -0.22
N ASP A 96 -17.43 4.07 0.71
CA ASP A 96 -17.18 4.36 2.12
C ASP A 96 -15.79 3.94 2.55
N ALA A 97 -15.33 2.80 2.06
CA ALA A 97 -14.00 2.32 2.40
C ALA A 97 -12.94 3.26 1.83
N MET A 98 -13.16 3.75 0.62
CA MET A 98 -12.23 4.69 0.02
C MET A 98 -12.18 5.99 0.80
N GLU A 99 -13.35 6.48 1.21
CA GLU A 99 -13.44 7.73 1.93
C GLU A 99 -12.71 7.63 3.27
N GLU A 100 -12.92 6.53 3.97
CA GLU A 100 -12.23 6.32 5.23
C GLU A 100 -10.72 6.27 5.05
N PHE A 101 -10.27 5.61 4.00
CA PHE A 101 -8.86 5.48 3.76
C PHE A 101 -8.23 6.82 3.44
N VAL A 102 -8.90 7.61 2.61
CA VAL A 102 -8.41 8.93 2.26
C VAL A 102 -8.35 9.83 3.49
N ALA A 103 -9.40 9.77 4.31
CA ALA A 103 -9.40 10.56 5.55
C ALA A 103 -8.25 10.17 6.46
N HIS A 104 -7.95 8.88 6.52
CA HIS A 104 -6.84 8.42 7.33
C HIS A 104 -5.50 8.93 6.79
N LEU A 105 -5.36 8.93 5.46
CA LEU A 105 -4.15 9.44 4.85
C LEU A 105 -3.97 10.94 5.14
N VAL A 106 -5.06 11.69 5.09
CA VAL A 106 -4.99 13.11 5.36
C VAL A 106 -4.57 13.35 6.81
N GLU A 107 -5.13 12.57 7.73
CA GLU A 107 -4.75 12.70 9.13
C GLU A 107 -3.28 12.35 9.34
N GLN A 108 -2.80 11.31 8.69
CA GLN A 108 -1.39 10.96 8.81
C GLN A 108 -0.49 12.04 8.26
N ALA A 109 -0.89 12.65 7.16
CA ALA A 109 -0.10 13.72 6.58
C ALA A 109 -0.03 14.92 7.51
N LYS A 110 -1.14 15.25 8.15
CA LYS A 110 -1.16 16.35 9.10
C LYS A 110 -0.26 16.06 10.28
N GLU A 111 -0.31 14.83 10.77
CA GLU A 111 0.52 14.47 11.91
C GLU A 111 1.99 14.54 11.54
N TYR A 112 2.33 14.08 10.34
CA TYR A 112 3.70 14.14 9.90
C TYR A 112 4.19 15.58 9.81
N GLN A 113 3.36 16.47 9.28
CA GLN A 113 3.73 17.87 9.19
C GLN A 113 3.93 18.50 10.56
N ARG A 114 3.08 18.14 11.51
CA ARG A 114 3.24 18.65 12.86
C ARG A 114 4.56 18.22 13.46
N GLN A 115 4.93 16.98 13.25
CA GLN A 115 6.19 16.48 13.77
C GLN A 115 7.37 17.16 13.11
N GLU A 116 7.27 17.40 11.80
CA GLU A 116 8.34 18.11 11.11
C GLU A 116 8.50 19.52 11.63
N GLN A 117 7.38 20.20 11.83
CA GLN A 117 7.44 21.54 12.34
C GLN A 117 8.03 21.58 13.74
N SER A 118 7.68 20.63 14.55
CA SER A 118 8.26 20.56 15.89
C SER A 118 9.75 20.41 15.84
N ARG A 119 10.23 19.56 14.94
CA ARG A 119 11.66 19.36 14.85
C ARG A 119 12.36 20.61 14.38
N LEU A 120 11.75 21.32 13.45
CA LEU A 120 12.37 22.54 12.95
C LEU A 120 12.42 23.61 14.01
N ILE A 121 11.42 23.64 14.88
CA ILE A 121 11.40 24.65 15.88
C ILE A 121 12.38 24.40 17.01
N VAL A 122 12.70 23.18 17.22
CA VAL A 122 13.60 22.86 18.29
C VAL A 122 14.88 23.53 18.05
N PRO A 123 15.28 24.34 18.92
CA PRO A 123 16.47 25.04 18.71
C PRO A 123 17.55 24.18 19.00
N GLY A 124 17.50 23.39 19.22
CA GLY A 124 18.62 22.79 19.33
C GLY A 124 19.39 23.49 18.54
N GLY A 125 18.97 24.27 18.51
CA GLY A 125 19.39 24.81 17.90
C GLY A 125 19.24 25.66 17.21
N PRO A 126 19.42 26.14 17.05
CA PRO A 126 19.46 26.99 16.51
C PRO A 126 19.05 27.60 15.94
N THR A 127 18.89 28.28 16.22
CA THR A 127 18.43 28.67 15.98
C THR A 127 18.22 29.22 15.58
N PRO A 128 18.28 29.84 15.58
CA PRO A 128 17.85 30.23 15.45
C PRO A 128 17.75 30.69 15.28
N GLY A 129 17.89 31.24 15.40
CA GLY A 129 17.42 31.23 15.63
C GLY A 129 17.41 31.60 15.40
N GLY A 130 17.70 32.14 15.59
CA GLY A 130 17.34 32.07 15.90
C GLY A 130 17.46 32.41 15.58
N SER A 131 17.65 32.75 15.55
CA SER A 131 17.45 32.75 15.76
C SER A 131 17.32 32.93 15.55
N GLY A 132 17.57 33.47 15.50
CA GLY A 132 17.03 33.21 15.79
C GLY A 132 16.98 33.53 15.52
N LEU A 133 17.21 33.85 15.39
CA LEU A 133 16.97 33.67 15.61
C LEU A 133 16.98 34.02 15.53
N ILE A 134 17.23 34.50 15.36
CA ILE A 134 17.02 34.44 15.59
C ILE A 134 17.06 34.88 15.36
N LEU A 135 17.07 35.50 15.42
CA LEU A 135 16.85 35.48 15.57
C LEU A 135 16.77 35.88 15.39
N LYS A 136 16.79 36.31 15.48
CA LYS A 136 16.60 36.56 15.60
C LYS A 136 16.31 36.59 15.55
#